data_a40370a7436b13a74c4ca59ee720d1d5
#
_entry.id   a40370a7436b13a74c4ca59ee720d1d5
#
_cell.length_a   1.000
_cell.length_b   1.000
_cell.length_c   1.000
_cell.angle_alpha   90.00
_cell.angle_beta   90.00
_cell.angle_gamma   90.00
#
_symmetry.space_group_name_H-M   'P 1'
#
loop_
_entity.id
_entity.type
_entity.pdbx_description
1 polymer ?
#
loop_
_entity_poly.entity_id
_entity_poly.type
_entity_poly.pdbx_seq_one_letter_code
_entity_poly.pdbx_strand_id
1 'polypeptide(L)'
;METADADVTALITSYYQALGVKRYCNAEDSGRWISHRLSESKVTNLKDYIEGYEVGDVYTKKGMTDDSYVVYACFSYICQSVETKAPALTQFYVYKNSEGNWVINNGALQDSEISAYMEKQLSDSDVSALIKKVQNELDQAQQSDPSLEEFLNGLGEEAGVSTEAEDGTMLTASEECNVRAEASTDADILGVISAGDQVQKTGTDGEWVQIDYDGQTGYIRGDLLE
;
A
#
# COMPACT_ATOMS: atom_id res chain seq x y z
N MET A 1 7.75 -5.13 21.36
CA MET A 1 6.35 -4.75 21.08
C MET A 1 5.46 -5.09 22.26
N GLU A 2 4.42 -4.29 22.43
CA GLU A 2 3.35 -4.54 23.41
C GLU A 2 2.03 -4.71 22.67
N THR A 3 1.08 -5.43 23.26
CA THR A 3 -0.29 -5.46 22.70
C THR A 3 -0.88 -4.06 22.81
N ALA A 4 -1.53 -3.58 21.75
CA ALA A 4 -2.14 -2.25 21.73
C ALA A 4 -3.26 -2.14 22.78
N ASP A 5 -3.41 -0.95 23.34
CA ASP A 5 -4.56 -0.65 24.19
C ASP A 5 -5.88 -0.66 23.39
N ALA A 6 -7.01 -0.62 24.14
CA ALA A 6 -8.33 -0.71 23.51
C ALA A 6 -8.63 0.44 22.57
N ASP A 7 -8.15 1.65 22.85
CA ASP A 7 -8.45 2.83 22.05
C ASP A 7 -7.69 2.81 20.72
N VAL A 8 -6.41 2.40 20.72
CA VAL A 8 -5.62 2.21 19.50
C VAL A 8 -6.18 1.05 18.68
N THR A 9 -6.54 -0.06 19.32
CA THR A 9 -7.16 -1.20 18.64
C THR A 9 -8.49 -0.81 17.99
N ALA A 10 -9.33 -0.03 18.68
CA ALA A 10 -10.58 0.48 18.14
C ALA A 10 -10.37 1.43 16.95
N LEU A 11 -9.35 2.29 17.00
CA LEU A 11 -8.98 3.17 15.89
C LEU A 11 -8.63 2.36 14.64
N ILE A 12 -7.76 1.35 14.77
CA ILE A 12 -7.34 0.50 13.64
C ILE A 12 -8.52 -0.33 13.12
N THR A 13 -9.35 -0.87 14.00
CA THR A 13 -10.55 -1.62 13.61
C THR A 13 -11.52 -0.73 12.81
N SER A 14 -11.75 0.51 13.28
CA SER A 14 -12.60 1.47 12.58
C SER A 14 -12.06 1.85 11.21
N TYR A 15 -10.74 1.98 11.09
CA TYR A 15 -10.07 2.24 9.81
C TYR A 15 -10.36 1.13 8.80
N TYR A 16 -10.14 -0.14 9.17
CA TYR A 16 -10.40 -1.27 8.25
C TYR A 16 -11.88 -1.48 7.96
N GLN A 17 -12.77 -1.21 8.93
CA GLN A 17 -14.21 -1.22 8.70
C GLN A 17 -14.62 -0.15 7.67
N ALA A 18 -14.06 1.05 7.75
CA ALA A 18 -14.31 2.11 6.78
C ALA A 18 -13.83 1.74 5.37
N LEU A 19 -12.70 1.06 5.24
CA LEU A 19 -12.21 0.52 3.96
C LEU A 19 -13.17 -0.54 3.40
N GLY A 20 -13.65 -1.47 4.23
CA GLY A 20 -14.50 -2.60 3.81
C GLY A 20 -15.93 -2.21 3.42
N VAL A 21 -16.49 -1.13 3.97
CA VAL A 21 -17.90 -0.77 3.76
C VAL A 21 -18.16 -0.04 2.43
N LYS A 22 -17.16 0.15 1.55
CA LYS A 22 -17.27 0.91 0.28
C LYS A 22 -17.81 2.34 0.46
N ARG A 23 -17.76 2.87 1.68
CA ARG A 23 -18.11 4.26 1.97
C ARG A 23 -16.91 5.16 1.73
N TYR A 24 -16.50 5.27 0.50
CA TYR A 24 -15.91 6.50 0.05
C TYR A 24 -17.04 7.52 -0.07
N CYS A 25 -17.46 7.94 1.07
CA CYS A 25 -18.34 9.06 1.20
C CYS A 25 -17.48 10.29 1.02
N ASN A 26 -17.95 11.17 0.16
CA ASN A 26 -17.63 12.59 0.03
C ASN A 26 -16.37 13.08 0.75
N ALA A 27 -15.52 13.79 0.04
CA ALA A 27 -14.24 14.33 0.51
C ALA A 27 -14.29 15.07 1.87
N GLU A 28 -15.46 15.44 2.34
CA GLU A 28 -15.64 16.11 3.64
C GLU A 28 -15.62 15.15 4.85
N ASP A 29 -16.09 13.90 4.69
CA ASP A 29 -16.02 12.90 5.76
C ASP A 29 -14.69 12.10 5.74
N SER A 30 -14.04 11.99 4.59
CA SER A 30 -12.76 11.29 4.42
C SER A 30 -11.58 12.06 5.04
N GLY A 31 -11.70 13.35 5.24
CA GLY A 31 -10.68 14.20 5.86
C GLY A 31 -10.28 13.80 7.29
N ARG A 32 -11.01 12.88 7.89
CA ARG A 32 -10.76 12.40 9.26
C ARG A 32 -10.03 11.06 9.35
N TRP A 33 -10.06 10.20 8.29
CA TRP A 33 -9.74 8.78 8.48
C TRP A 33 -8.93 8.11 7.38
N ILE A 34 -8.73 8.70 6.19
CA ILE A 34 -8.12 8.00 5.07
C ILE A 34 -6.98 8.82 4.47
N SER A 35 -5.82 8.19 4.44
CA SER A 35 -4.61 8.78 3.93
C SER A 35 -4.55 8.84 2.42
N HIS A 36 -3.83 9.83 1.91
CA HIS A 36 -3.35 9.96 0.54
C HIS A 36 -2.50 8.77 0.02
N ARG A 37 -2.47 7.64 0.71
CA ARG A 37 -1.61 6.50 0.37
C ARG A 37 -2.19 5.52 -0.63
N LEU A 38 -3.51 5.56 -0.78
CA LEU A 38 -4.18 4.84 -1.86
C LEU A 38 -4.65 5.90 -2.84
N SER A 39 -4.03 5.99 -4.01
CA SER A 39 -4.62 6.75 -5.11
C SER A 39 -6.08 6.28 -5.29
N GLU A 40 -6.97 7.15 -5.68
CA GLU A 40 -8.38 6.78 -5.90
C GLU A 40 -8.51 5.56 -6.81
N SER A 41 -7.58 5.41 -7.78
CA SER A 41 -7.50 4.26 -8.68
C SER A 41 -7.17 2.94 -7.96
N LYS A 42 -6.16 2.92 -7.07
CA LYS A 42 -5.83 1.69 -6.30
C LYS A 42 -6.99 1.20 -5.43
N VAL A 43 -7.73 2.13 -4.84
CA VAL A 43 -8.92 1.78 -4.05
C VAL A 43 -10.06 1.30 -4.93
N THR A 44 -10.22 1.88 -6.10
CA THR A 44 -11.26 1.49 -7.05
C THR A 44 -11.01 0.07 -7.55
N ASN A 45 -9.78 -0.26 -7.90
CA ASN A 45 -9.41 -1.59 -8.39
C ASN A 45 -9.54 -2.68 -7.31
N LEU A 46 -9.09 -2.42 -6.07
CA LEU A 46 -9.24 -3.38 -4.97
C LEU A 46 -10.70 -3.66 -4.58
N LYS A 47 -11.64 -2.73 -4.83
CA LYS A 47 -13.05 -2.91 -4.49
C LYS A 47 -13.70 -4.08 -5.22
N ASP A 48 -13.23 -4.40 -6.39
CA ASP A 48 -13.82 -5.47 -7.22
C ASP A 48 -13.32 -6.85 -6.78
N TYR A 49 -12.24 -6.90 -5.98
CA TYR A 49 -11.56 -8.13 -5.58
C TYR A 49 -11.60 -8.40 -4.06
N ILE A 50 -11.72 -7.36 -3.24
CA ILE A 50 -11.71 -7.47 -1.78
C ILE A 50 -13.10 -7.15 -1.22
N GLU A 51 -13.71 -8.15 -0.57
CA GLU A 51 -15.02 -8.01 0.08
C GLU A 51 -14.94 -7.31 1.44
N GLY A 52 -13.78 -7.42 2.12
CA GLY A 52 -13.60 -6.83 3.43
C GLY A 52 -12.26 -7.16 4.07
N TYR A 53 -12.17 -6.77 5.32
CA TYR A 53 -10.98 -6.94 6.15
C TYR A 53 -11.37 -7.50 7.52
N GLU A 54 -10.57 -8.41 8.04
CA GLU A 54 -10.70 -8.88 9.42
C GLU A 54 -9.45 -8.49 10.19
N VAL A 55 -9.62 -7.64 11.21
CA VAL A 55 -8.52 -7.18 12.06
C VAL A 55 -8.26 -8.24 13.12
N GLY A 56 -7.01 -8.67 13.20
CA GLY A 56 -6.50 -9.59 14.22
C GLY A 56 -5.76 -8.85 15.33
N ASP A 57 -4.59 -9.37 15.71
CA ASP A 57 -3.77 -8.78 16.76
C ASP A 57 -3.20 -7.42 16.33
N VAL A 58 -3.24 -6.45 17.26
CA VAL A 58 -2.65 -5.11 17.07
C VAL A 58 -1.57 -4.91 18.13
N TYR A 59 -0.37 -4.54 17.68
CA TYR A 59 0.78 -4.30 18.53
C TYR A 59 1.28 -2.88 18.39
N THR A 60 1.92 -2.37 19.45
CA THR A 60 2.51 -1.03 19.48
C THR A 60 3.98 -1.07 19.86
N LYS A 61 4.73 -0.12 19.32
CA LYS A 61 6.05 0.31 19.81
C LYS A 61 5.99 1.81 20.03
N LYS A 62 6.80 2.31 20.94
CA LYS A 62 6.87 3.74 21.21
C LYS A 62 7.19 4.50 19.92
N GLY A 63 6.49 5.60 19.68
CA GLY A 63 6.75 6.52 18.58
C GLY A 63 7.85 7.53 18.93
N MET A 64 7.99 8.56 18.11
CA MET A 64 9.01 9.61 18.31
C MET A 64 8.69 10.54 19.47
N THR A 65 7.41 10.64 19.86
CA THR A 65 6.95 11.47 20.98
C THR A 65 6.23 10.60 22.03
N ASP A 66 6.06 11.15 23.24
CA ASP A 66 5.39 10.40 24.32
C ASP A 66 3.94 10.07 24.02
N ASP A 67 3.26 10.88 23.23
CA ASP A 67 1.88 10.69 22.79
C ASP A 67 1.79 10.11 21.37
N SER A 68 2.72 9.21 20.99
CA SER A 68 2.72 8.55 19.70
C SER A 68 3.17 7.10 19.77
N TYR A 69 2.66 6.30 18.82
CA TYR A 69 3.06 4.90 18.63
C TYR A 69 3.31 4.60 17.16
N VAL A 70 4.22 3.66 16.91
CA VAL A 70 4.23 2.86 15.69
C VAL A 70 3.39 1.63 15.95
N VAL A 71 2.34 1.46 15.16
CA VAL A 71 1.36 0.37 15.29
C VAL A 71 1.60 -0.66 14.21
N TYR A 72 1.57 -1.92 14.59
CA TYR A 72 1.65 -3.08 13.70
C TYR A 72 0.32 -3.82 13.81
N ALA A 73 -0.50 -3.71 12.77
CA ALA A 73 -1.80 -4.34 12.71
C ALA A 73 -1.76 -5.60 11.85
N CYS A 74 -1.97 -6.77 12.48
CA CYS A 74 -2.26 -7.99 11.75
C CYS A 74 -3.72 -7.94 11.30
N PHE A 75 -3.96 -8.27 10.06
CA PHE A 75 -5.31 -8.36 9.49
C PHE A 75 -5.33 -9.42 8.39
N SER A 76 -6.52 -9.74 7.92
CA SER A 76 -6.67 -10.61 6.75
C SER A 76 -7.58 -9.94 5.73
N TYR A 77 -7.24 -10.05 4.47
CA TYR A 77 -8.14 -9.76 3.36
C TYR A 77 -9.20 -10.84 3.27
N ILE A 78 -10.45 -10.44 3.06
CA ILE A 78 -11.56 -11.31 2.64
C ILE A 78 -11.69 -11.10 1.14
N CYS A 79 -11.18 -12.08 0.37
CA CYS A 79 -11.12 -12.01 -1.07
C CYS A 79 -12.42 -12.51 -1.70
N GLN A 80 -12.82 -11.89 -2.83
CA GLN A 80 -14.03 -12.28 -3.53
C GLN A 80 -13.87 -13.69 -4.14
N SER A 81 -14.86 -14.54 -3.90
CA SER A 81 -14.89 -15.92 -4.43
C SER A 81 -13.79 -16.85 -3.91
N VAL A 82 -13.04 -16.46 -2.86
CA VAL A 82 -12.04 -17.28 -2.18
C VAL A 82 -12.45 -17.44 -0.71
N GLU A 83 -12.57 -18.70 -0.24
CA GLU A 83 -12.98 -18.97 1.15
C GLU A 83 -11.86 -18.68 2.16
N THR A 84 -10.61 -18.89 1.76
CA THR A 84 -9.44 -18.71 2.61
C THR A 84 -9.05 -17.23 2.66
N LYS A 85 -8.96 -16.71 3.88
CA LYS A 85 -8.53 -15.32 4.10
C LYS A 85 -7.02 -15.19 3.89
N ALA A 86 -6.56 -14.07 3.34
CA ALA A 86 -5.16 -13.78 3.12
C ALA A 86 -4.58 -12.94 4.28
N PRO A 87 -3.75 -13.53 5.18
CA PRO A 87 -3.11 -12.80 6.27
C PRO A 87 -2.18 -11.69 5.74
N ALA A 88 -2.18 -10.55 6.42
CA ALA A 88 -1.35 -9.41 6.08
C ALA A 88 -0.95 -8.61 7.33
N LEU A 89 0.04 -7.74 7.17
CA LEU A 89 0.55 -6.86 8.22
C LEU A 89 0.70 -5.44 7.66
N THR A 90 0.20 -4.45 8.41
CA THR A 90 0.41 -3.04 8.07
C THR A 90 1.01 -2.30 9.25
N GLN A 91 1.88 -1.35 8.94
CA GLN A 91 2.49 -0.43 9.88
C GLN A 91 1.81 0.94 9.78
N PHE A 92 1.42 1.51 10.93
CA PHE A 92 0.88 2.86 11.03
C PHE A 92 1.71 3.69 12.03
N TYR A 93 1.70 5.00 11.84
CA TYR A 93 2.10 5.95 12.86
C TYR A 93 0.85 6.61 13.43
N VAL A 94 0.63 6.48 14.73
CA VAL A 94 -0.52 7.10 15.42
C VAL A 94 -0.04 8.07 16.48
N TYR A 95 -0.81 9.12 16.71
CA TYR A 95 -0.50 10.11 17.72
C TYR A 95 -1.78 10.68 18.33
N LYS A 96 -1.67 11.31 19.51
CA LYS A 96 -2.78 12.07 20.09
C LYS A 96 -2.84 13.46 19.50
N ASN A 97 -4.02 13.81 18.98
CA ASN A 97 -4.29 15.17 18.52
C ASN A 97 -4.46 16.13 19.71
N SER A 98 -4.67 17.42 19.44
CA SER A 98 -4.88 18.46 20.46
C SER A 98 -6.09 18.25 21.39
N GLU A 99 -7.02 17.39 21.00
CA GLU A 99 -8.19 17.01 21.79
C GLU A 99 -7.96 15.74 22.62
N GLY A 100 -6.73 15.15 22.53
CA GLY A 100 -6.37 13.93 23.24
C GLY A 100 -6.85 12.64 22.58
N ASN A 101 -7.40 12.70 21.37
CA ASN A 101 -7.85 11.53 20.62
C ASN A 101 -6.72 10.91 19.82
N TRP A 102 -6.64 9.58 19.78
CA TRP A 102 -5.73 8.86 18.88
C TRP A 102 -6.17 9.06 17.43
N VAL A 103 -5.21 9.36 16.57
CA VAL A 103 -5.41 9.55 15.12
C VAL A 103 -4.28 8.91 14.33
N ILE A 104 -4.58 8.39 13.15
CA ILE A 104 -3.57 7.88 12.23
C ILE A 104 -2.91 9.06 11.51
N ASN A 105 -1.59 9.12 11.52
CA ASN A 105 -0.83 10.07 10.72
C ASN A 105 -0.78 9.62 9.27
N ASN A 106 -1.61 10.20 8.47
CA ASN A 106 -1.74 9.87 7.05
C ASN A 106 -0.55 10.38 6.20
N GLY A 107 0.15 11.40 6.69
CA GLY A 107 1.35 11.95 6.07
C GLY A 107 2.67 11.35 6.60
N ALA A 108 2.62 10.28 7.40
CA ALA A 108 3.81 9.74 8.08
C ALA A 108 4.92 9.31 7.12
N LEU A 109 4.59 8.88 5.91
CA LEU A 109 5.59 8.46 4.94
C LEU A 109 6.09 9.59 4.04
N GLN A 110 5.36 10.68 3.96
CA GLN A 110 5.83 11.91 3.33
C GLN A 110 6.73 12.72 4.29
N ASP A 111 6.65 12.44 5.59
CA ASP A 111 7.57 13.00 6.60
C ASP A 111 8.82 12.12 6.70
N SER A 112 9.94 12.63 6.21
CA SER A 112 11.20 11.88 6.12
C SER A 112 11.74 11.40 7.48
N GLU A 113 11.49 12.14 8.57
CA GLU A 113 11.94 11.75 9.91
C GLU A 113 11.07 10.62 10.46
N ILE A 114 9.75 10.73 10.33
CA ILE A 114 8.81 9.69 10.76
C ILE A 114 9.00 8.43 9.92
N SER A 115 9.12 8.56 8.60
CA SER A 115 9.33 7.45 7.69
C SER A 115 10.61 6.67 8.03
N ALA A 116 11.75 7.36 8.17
CA ALA A 116 13.01 6.75 8.56
C ALA A 116 12.95 6.09 9.95
N TYR A 117 12.21 6.69 10.89
CA TYR A 117 12.00 6.11 12.21
C TYR A 117 11.19 4.81 12.14
N MET A 118 10.10 4.79 11.36
CA MET A 118 9.27 3.61 11.14
C MET A 118 10.06 2.49 10.45
N GLU A 119 10.81 2.83 9.40
CA GLU A 119 11.64 1.89 8.65
C GLU A 119 12.70 1.23 9.53
N LYS A 120 13.39 2.02 10.36
CA LYS A 120 14.38 1.50 11.30
C LYS A 120 13.81 0.41 12.21
N GLN A 121 12.57 0.55 12.66
CA GLN A 121 11.94 -0.43 13.55
C GLN A 121 11.64 -1.77 12.85
N LEU A 122 11.58 -1.83 11.52
CA LEU A 122 11.39 -3.10 10.79
C LEU A 122 12.54 -4.09 11.04
N SER A 123 13.75 -3.57 11.35
CA SER A 123 14.92 -4.37 11.68
C SER A 123 14.93 -4.88 13.13
N ASP A 124 14.04 -4.42 13.98
CA ASP A 124 13.95 -4.88 15.37
C ASP A 124 13.52 -6.35 15.42
N SER A 125 14.14 -7.13 16.31
CA SER A 125 13.96 -8.58 16.34
C SER A 125 12.50 -9.03 16.55
N ASP A 126 11.74 -8.29 17.37
CA ASP A 126 10.33 -8.56 17.63
C ASP A 126 9.44 -8.22 16.44
N VAL A 127 9.73 -7.15 15.70
CA VAL A 127 9.03 -6.78 14.47
C VAL A 127 9.37 -7.77 13.35
N SER A 128 10.65 -8.08 13.16
CA SER A 128 11.09 -9.08 12.18
C SER A 128 10.45 -10.45 12.45
N ALA A 129 10.29 -10.84 13.72
CA ALA A 129 9.62 -12.09 14.07
C ALA A 129 8.12 -12.06 13.72
N LEU A 130 7.44 -10.92 13.93
CA LEU A 130 6.04 -10.74 13.55
C LEU A 130 5.87 -10.79 12.03
N ILE A 131 6.72 -10.09 11.28
CA ILE A 131 6.70 -10.12 9.80
C ILE A 131 6.83 -11.56 9.30
N LYS A 132 7.81 -12.31 9.82
CA LYS A 132 8.01 -13.74 9.45
C LYS A 132 6.81 -14.61 9.83
N LYS A 133 6.20 -14.36 10.99
CA LYS A 133 5.00 -15.09 11.41
C LYS A 133 3.87 -14.90 10.39
N VAL A 134 3.55 -13.64 10.06
CA VAL A 134 2.45 -13.33 9.12
C VAL A 134 2.77 -13.85 7.71
N GLN A 135 4.03 -13.75 7.26
CA GLN A 135 4.44 -14.34 5.98
C GLN A 135 4.23 -15.85 5.95
N ASN A 136 4.65 -16.57 6.99
CA ASN A 136 4.43 -18.00 7.09
C ASN A 136 2.93 -18.38 7.13
N GLU A 137 2.10 -17.57 7.78
CA GLU A 137 0.65 -17.75 7.79
C GLU A 137 0.06 -17.58 6.39
N LEU A 138 0.53 -16.59 5.62
CA LEU A 138 0.12 -16.39 4.23
C LEU A 138 0.57 -17.56 3.34
N ASP A 139 1.82 -17.99 3.45
CA ASP A 139 2.37 -19.13 2.70
C ASP A 139 1.57 -20.41 2.98
N GLN A 140 1.18 -20.65 4.25
CA GLN A 140 0.33 -21.78 4.62
C GLN A 140 -1.08 -21.66 4.07
N ALA A 141 -1.66 -20.45 4.06
CA ALA A 141 -2.97 -20.20 3.48
C ALA A 141 -2.97 -20.50 1.98
N GLN A 142 -1.98 -20.02 1.23
CA GLN A 142 -1.81 -20.30 -0.21
C GLN A 142 -1.59 -21.80 -0.49
N GLN A 143 -0.75 -22.49 0.32
CA GLN A 143 -0.53 -23.93 0.17
C GLN A 143 -1.80 -24.75 0.47
N SER A 144 -2.66 -24.28 1.36
CA SER A 144 -3.90 -24.96 1.72
C SER A 144 -5.04 -24.72 0.72
N ASP A 145 -4.98 -23.61 0.01
CA ASP A 145 -6.01 -23.19 -0.95
C ASP A 145 -5.38 -22.61 -2.22
N PRO A 146 -5.22 -23.43 -3.28
CA PRO A 146 -4.66 -22.97 -4.55
C PRO A 146 -5.46 -21.83 -5.20
N SER A 147 -6.76 -21.69 -4.86
CA SER A 147 -7.57 -20.58 -5.40
C SER A 147 -7.13 -19.22 -4.80
N LEU A 148 -6.61 -19.23 -3.58
CA LEU A 148 -6.01 -18.04 -2.98
C LEU A 148 -4.70 -17.66 -3.69
N GLU A 149 -3.87 -18.66 -4.00
CA GLU A 149 -2.61 -18.42 -4.72
C GLU A 149 -2.87 -17.84 -6.11
N GLU A 150 -3.79 -18.45 -6.88
CA GLU A 150 -4.19 -17.96 -8.20
C GLU A 150 -4.77 -16.54 -8.12
N PHE A 151 -5.64 -16.28 -7.13
CA PHE A 151 -6.23 -14.97 -6.91
C PHE A 151 -5.17 -13.89 -6.61
N LEU A 152 -4.22 -14.17 -5.70
CA LEU A 152 -3.17 -13.21 -5.33
C LEU A 152 -2.19 -12.97 -6.47
N ASN A 153 -1.88 -14.00 -7.27
CA ASN A 153 -1.08 -13.85 -8.48
C ASN A 153 -1.81 -13.00 -9.52
N GLY A 154 -3.12 -13.22 -9.72
CA GLY A 154 -3.94 -12.39 -10.60
C GLY A 154 -4.00 -10.92 -10.18
N LEU A 155 -4.11 -10.64 -8.88
CA LEU A 155 -4.00 -9.25 -8.37
C LEU A 155 -2.62 -8.65 -8.63
N GLY A 156 -1.56 -9.47 -8.53
CA GLY A 156 -0.19 -9.05 -8.85
C GLY A 156 -0.03 -8.72 -10.33
N GLU A 157 -0.63 -9.52 -11.19
CA GLU A 157 -0.62 -9.31 -12.64
C GLU A 157 -1.38 -8.03 -13.04
N GLU A 158 -2.51 -7.72 -12.41
CA GLU A 158 -3.26 -6.49 -12.71
C GLU A 158 -2.69 -5.23 -12.04
N ALA A 159 -1.99 -5.36 -10.90
CA ALA A 159 -1.42 -4.23 -10.16
C ALA A 159 0.06 -3.98 -10.44
N GLY A 160 0.79 -4.95 -10.98
CA GLY A 160 2.24 -4.95 -11.13
C GLY A 160 2.78 -5.29 -12.52
N VAL A 161 1.90 -5.51 -13.48
CA VAL A 161 2.24 -5.98 -14.85
C VAL A 161 3.34 -5.14 -15.49
N SER A 162 3.34 -3.84 -15.25
CA SER A 162 4.25 -2.94 -15.96
C SER A 162 5.69 -2.99 -15.46
N THR A 163 5.93 -3.18 -14.14
CA THR A 163 7.30 -3.26 -13.61
C THR A 163 7.92 -4.64 -13.78
N GLU A 164 7.13 -5.71 -13.76
CA GLU A 164 7.58 -7.10 -13.94
C GLU A 164 7.61 -7.53 -15.41
N ALA A 165 6.94 -6.81 -16.31
CA ALA A 165 7.01 -7.08 -17.74
C ALA A 165 8.45 -7.11 -18.25
N GLU A 166 8.75 -7.97 -19.22
CA GLU A 166 10.09 -8.01 -19.82
C GLU A 166 10.42 -6.70 -20.55
N ASP A 167 11.71 -6.33 -20.58
CA ASP A 167 12.17 -5.19 -21.36
C ASP A 167 11.85 -5.40 -22.84
N GLY A 168 11.31 -4.38 -23.49
CA GLY A 168 10.80 -4.46 -24.85
C GLY A 168 9.28 -4.63 -24.94
N THR A 169 8.58 -4.92 -23.83
CA THR A 169 7.12 -5.00 -23.79
C THR A 169 6.50 -3.64 -24.08
N MET A 170 5.42 -3.63 -24.85
CA MET A 170 4.58 -2.45 -25.06
C MET A 170 3.56 -2.36 -23.93
N LEU A 171 3.58 -1.29 -23.18
CA LEU A 171 2.66 -1.00 -22.09
C LEU A 171 1.75 0.14 -22.49
N THR A 172 0.51 0.12 -22.01
CA THR A 172 -0.50 1.15 -22.32
C THR A 172 -0.72 2.04 -21.09
N ALA A 173 -0.72 3.35 -21.27
CA ALA A 173 -1.04 4.27 -20.18
C ALA A 173 -2.53 4.17 -19.82
N SER A 174 -2.83 3.82 -18.58
CA SER A 174 -4.22 3.70 -18.07
C SER A 174 -4.87 5.08 -17.87
N GLU A 175 -4.06 6.10 -17.59
CA GLU A 175 -4.47 7.50 -17.46
C GLU A 175 -3.37 8.43 -17.98
N GLU A 176 -3.65 9.75 -18.03
CA GLU A 176 -2.62 10.73 -18.36
C GLU A 176 -1.52 10.73 -17.30
N CYS A 177 -0.28 10.50 -17.71
CA CYS A 177 0.85 10.35 -16.78
C CYS A 177 2.07 11.18 -17.18
N ASN A 178 2.79 11.66 -16.16
CA ASN A 178 4.04 12.39 -16.36
C ASN A 178 5.19 11.43 -16.64
N VAL A 179 6.00 11.74 -17.64
CA VAL A 179 7.32 11.16 -17.84
C VAL A 179 8.35 12.00 -17.09
N ARG A 180 9.13 11.38 -16.22
CA ARG A 180 10.09 12.07 -15.36
C ARG A 180 11.52 11.73 -15.72
N ALA A 181 12.44 12.62 -15.36
CA ALA A 181 13.88 12.44 -15.62
C ALA A 181 14.55 11.38 -14.74
N GLU A 182 13.98 11.11 -13.57
CA GLU A 182 14.46 10.13 -12.60
C GLU A 182 13.28 9.38 -11.97
N ALA A 183 13.55 8.24 -11.32
CA ALA A 183 12.56 7.40 -10.62
C ALA A 183 12.06 8.07 -9.32
N SER A 184 11.53 9.28 -9.41
CA SER A 184 11.07 10.08 -8.26
C SER A 184 9.92 11.00 -8.63
N THR A 185 8.97 11.18 -7.73
CA THR A 185 7.88 12.14 -7.87
C THR A 185 8.34 13.60 -7.82
N ASP A 186 9.54 13.86 -7.31
CA ASP A 186 10.15 15.19 -7.23
C ASP A 186 11.05 15.51 -8.43
N ALA A 187 11.29 14.52 -9.31
CA ALA A 187 12.11 14.70 -10.50
C ALA A 187 11.43 15.60 -11.54
N ASP A 188 12.24 16.27 -12.38
CA ASP A 188 11.77 17.11 -13.47
C ASP A 188 10.87 16.32 -14.44
N ILE A 189 9.80 16.94 -14.89
CA ILE A 189 8.89 16.37 -15.86
C ILE A 189 9.46 16.62 -17.26
N LEU A 190 9.73 15.53 -18.00
CA LEU A 190 10.20 15.56 -19.39
C LEU A 190 9.05 15.74 -20.36
N GLY A 191 7.87 15.24 -20.02
CA GLY A 191 6.67 15.33 -20.83
C GLY A 191 5.50 14.56 -20.22
N VAL A 192 4.47 14.34 -21.03
CA VAL A 192 3.21 13.70 -20.62
C VAL A 192 2.83 12.65 -21.66
N ILE A 193 2.37 11.50 -21.21
CA ILE A 193 1.75 10.44 -22.01
C ILE A 193 0.25 10.47 -21.74
N SER A 194 -0.57 10.44 -22.79
CA SER A 194 -2.03 10.45 -22.64
C SER A 194 -2.57 9.05 -22.35
N ALA A 195 -3.72 8.98 -21.71
CA ALA A 195 -4.43 7.72 -21.50
C ALA A 195 -4.66 6.97 -22.84
N GLY A 196 -4.32 5.69 -22.88
CA GLY A 196 -4.42 4.85 -24.08
C GLY A 196 -3.20 4.88 -24.99
N ASP A 197 -2.22 5.77 -24.76
CA ASP A 197 -0.97 5.77 -25.51
C ASP A 197 -0.08 4.61 -25.07
N GLN A 198 0.69 4.08 -26.02
CA GLN A 198 1.59 2.94 -25.77
C GLN A 198 3.03 3.43 -25.65
N VAL A 199 3.73 2.86 -24.67
CA VAL A 199 5.15 3.09 -24.42
C VAL A 199 5.88 1.75 -24.38
N GLN A 200 7.14 1.73 -24.85
CA GLN A 200 7.98 0.53 -24.76
C GLN A 200 8.81 0.58 -23.50
N LYS A 201 8.67 -0.44 -22.66
CA LYS A 201 9.52 -0.62 -21.48
C LYS A 201 10.96 -0.90 -21.90
N THR A 202 11.89 -0.17 -21.30
CA THR A 202 13.35 -0.38 -21.50
C THR A 202 14.06 -0.81 -20.22
N GLY A 203 13.38 -0.81 -19.08
CA GLY A 203 13.92 -1.24 -17.80
C GLY A 203 12.97 -0.93 -16.65
N THR A 204 13.46 -1.18 -15.44
CA THR A 204 12.71 -0.91 -14.18
C THR A 204 13.68 -0.31 -13.15
N ASP A 205 13.17 0.63 -12.35
CA ASP A 205 13.86 1.18 -11.18
C ASP A 205 12.85 1.31 -10.02
N GLY A 206 12.83 0.32 -9.13
CA GLY A 206 11.84 0.21 -8.07
C GLY A 206 10.42 0.10 -8.62
N GLU A 207 9.55 1.05 -8.26
CA GLU A 207 8.15 1.14 -8.73
C GLU A 207 8.03 1.88 -10.08
N TRP A 208 9.14 2.23 -10.73
CA TRP A 208 9.16 3.02 -11.95
C TRP A 208 9.56 2.18 -13.16
N VAL A 209 8.82 2.37 -14.24
CA VAL A 209 9.14 1.80 -15.56
C VAL A 209 10.01 2.81 -16.32
N GLN A 210 11.13 2.33 -16.81
CA GLN A 210 11.98 3.08 -17.75
C GLN A 210 11.45 2.94 -19.16
N ILE A 211 11.41 4.06 -19.87
CA ILE A 211 11.04 4.12 -21.30
C ILE A 211 12.05 4.96 -22.07
N ASP A 212 12.10 4.80 -23.39
CA ASP A 212 12.72 5.81 -24.26
C ASP A 212 11.70 6.92 -24.54
N TYR A 213 12.01 8.13 -24.10
CA TYR A 213 11.21 9.32 -24.36
C TYR A 213 12.04 10.36 -25.13
N ASP A 214 11.76 10.50 -26.41
CA ASP A 214 12.49 11.41 -27.32
C ASP A 214 14.01 11.20 -27.33
N GLY A 215 14.47 9.95 -27.20
CA GLY A 215 15.89 9.58 -27.22
C GLY A 215 16.63 9.76 -25.90
N GLN A 216 15.90 9.96 -24.80
CA GLN A 216 16.42 9.97 -23.45
C GLN A 216 15.64 9.00 -22.55
N THR A 217 16.27 8.54 -21.47
CA THR A 217 15.56 7.70 -20.50
C THR A 217 14.54 8.55 -19.75
N GLY A 218 13.28 8.13 -19.79
CA GLY A 218 12.20 8.66 -18.99
C GLY A 218 11.67 7.62 -18.02
N TYR A 219 11.00 8.07 -16.97
CA TYR A 219 10.43 7.23 -15.92
C TYR A 219 8.95 7.52 -15.76
N ILE A 220 8.15 6.48 -15.80
CA ILE A 220 6.71 6.51 -15.51
C ILE A 220 6.45 5.56 -14.34
N ARG A 221 5.59 5.95 -13.41
CA ARG A 221 5.20 5.03 -12.34
C ARG A 221 4.49 3.81 -12.93
N GLY A 222 4.90 2.62 -12.48
CA GLY A 222 4.40 1.37 -13.01
C GLY A 222 2.90 1.17 -12.83
N ASP A 223 2.31 1.76 -11.77
CA ASP A 223 0.86 1.70 -11.53
C ASP A 223 0.00 2.52 -12.49
N LEU A 224 0.62 3.30 -13.37
CA LEU A 224 -0.05 4.08 -14.42
C LEU A 224 0.00 3.40 -15.81
N LEU A 225 0.61 2.22 -15.89
CA LEU A 225 0.83 1.46 -17.13
C LEU A 225 0.20 0.06 -17.00
N GLU A 226 -0.35 -0.46 -18.08
CA GLU A 226 -0.93 -1.80 -18.23
C GLU A 226 -0.24 -2.59 -19.33
#